data_bee54268b2ec4d0ba90b1f4660a90d4f
#
_entry.id   bee54268b2ec4d0ba90b1f4660a90d4f
#
_cell.length_a   1.000
_cell.length_b   1.000
_cell.length_c   1.000
_cell.angle_alpha   90.00
_cell.angle_beta   90.00
_cell.angle_gamma   90.00
#
_symmetry.space_group_name_H-M   'P 1'
#
loop_
_entity.id
_entity.type
_entity.pdbx_description
1 polymer ?
#
loop_
_entity_poly.entity_id
_entity_poly.type
_entity_poly.pdbx_seq_one_letter_code
_entity_poly.pdbx_strand_id
1 'polypeptide(L)'
;MKRFGTTNRQLYRPPGRRTIAGVAAVAALGLTAAACSSSGSSGASGDGHVTISVNCEPPATATAQHKEWAEDVAAFEKANPSITIKSVTYTGQCEVPAQFTATLKAGTETNLFYAYFTDLNQVLDAGQAADITSYVNSKTVPTLNDIIPSAMAAETAGKTLYGLPTSNYTQGLVINRKLFTQAGLDPNTPPTTWAGVEKDSKAIAALGHGIYGYGDYSASPVGGWHFTSEMDAMGGQIVGSNGQAAFNTPANAPRATAILQALHQMRFVDHSMSPTQQLAWGTLQQQIAANKLGMYIAAPDDIYNTIVPVDHGNVNDYGMGPLPSTSGTPAGSLSGGNGYMFAKSDTPAQIRAGIKWLDFESLTPGKGQWNFARSKADGFPVGFPEPQLFTGATAQKYQRLMDASATIHTSYYSTFVAAHENGMGEPPDAQALYAALNTPMLDALTEPNPDYSKLLSTAAGNVNTLLANSGG
;
A
#
# COMPACT_ATOMS: atom_id res chain seq x y z
N MET A 1 49.95 34.17 20.24
CA MET A 1 50.13 34.23 21.72
C MET A 1 48.88 33.75 22.41
N LYS A 2 49.10 32.78 23.37
CA LYS A 2 48.17 32.13 24.34
C LYS A 2 47.13 31.18 23.69
N ARG A 3 47.26 29.89 23.66
CA ARG A 3 47.51 28.70 24.53
C ARG A 3 46.44 28.46 25.61
N PHE A 4 45.90 27.21 25.55
CA PHE A 4 45.38 26.28 26.58
C PHE A 4 43.87 26.48 26.97
N GLY A 5 43.07 25.44 27.19
CA GLY A 5 43.35 24.04 27.58
C GLY A 5 42.16 23.12 27.40
N THR A 6 42.46 21.93 27.14
CA THR A 6 42.35 20.64 27.83
C THR A 6 40.97 20.13 28.23
N THR A 7 40.56 19.10 27.54
CA THR A 7 40.08 17.75 27.94
C THR A 7 39.18 17.61 29.16
N ASN A 8 38.03 16.95 28.94
CA ASN A 8 37.53 15.98 29.90
C ASN A 8 36.85 14.79 29.16
N ARG A 9 37.59 13.68 29.07
CA ARG A 9 37.06 12.35 28.81
C ARG A 9 36.47 11.82 30.12
N GLN A 10 35.18 11.62 30.22
CA GLN A 10 34.57 10.75 31.23
C GLN A 10 34.44 9.34 30.71
N LEU A 11 35.24 8.45 31.26
CA LEU A 11 35.17 7.00 31.11
C LEU A 11 33.96 6.46 31.85
N TYR A 12 33.06 5.81 31.14
CA TYR A 12 31.95 5.07 31.71
C TYR A 12 32.45 3.71 32.22
N ARG A 13 32.36 3.48 33.56
CA ARG A 13 32.59 2.18 34.20
C ARG A 13 31.29 1.43 34.37
N PRO A 14 31.21 0.11 34.03
CA PRO A 14 30.05 -0.70 34.34
C PRO A 14 30.01 -1.10 35.81
N PRO A 15 28.84 -1.21 36.46
CA PRO A 15 28.72 -1.69 37.83
C PRO A 15 28.80 -3.22 37.91
N GLY A 16 29.54 -3.66 38.92
CA GLY A 16 29.91 -5.03 39.18
C GLY A 16 28.75 -5.93 39.63
N ARG A 17 28.97 -7.21 39.36
CA ARG A 17 28.20 -8.34 39.86
C ARG A 17 28.20 -8.37 41.39
N ARG A 18 27.01 -8.46 41.99
CA ARG A 18 26.87 -8.93 43.39
C ARG A 18 26.19 -10.30 43.35
N THR A 19 27.00 -11.29 43.72
CA THR A 19 26.57 -12.63 44.15
C THR A 19 25.92 -12.52 45.52
N ILE A 20 24.71 -13.08 45.66
CA ILE A 20 24.15 -13.43 46.96
C ILE A 20 23.85 -14.93 46.93
N ALA A 21 24.52 -15.64 47.82
CA ALA A 21 24.34 -17.07 48.08
C ALA A 21 23.39 -17.28 49.27
N GLY A 22 22.67 -18.42 49.20
CA GLY A 22 22.08 -19.10 50.36
C GLY A 22 20.61 -18.74 50.59
N VAL A 23 19.68 -19.66 50.68
CA VAL A 23 19.57 -20.79 51.63
C VAL A 23 18.54 -21.76 51.10
N ALA A 24 18.83 -23.03 51.14
CA ALA A 24 17.92 -24.16 50.89
C ALA A 24 17.00 -24.34 52.11
N ALA A 25 15.71 -24.59 51.85
CA ALA A 25 14.83 -25.23 52.79
C ALA A 25 13.99 -26.29 52.06
N VAL A 26 14.28 -27.52 52.39
CA VAL A 26 13.56 -28.73 51.99
C VAL A 26 12.29 -28.84 52.86
N ALA A 27 11.14 -29.05 52.24
CA ALA A 27 9.97 -29.65 52.88
C ALA A 27 9.29 -30.59 51.85
N ALA A 28 9.50 -31.86 52.05
CA ALA A 28 8.78 -32.94 51.39
C ALA A 28 7.49 -33.26 52.19
N LEU A 29 6.43 -33.64 51.49
CA LEU A 29 5.25 -34.45 51.80
C LEU A 29 4.10 -33.94 50.94
N GLY A 30 3.40 -34.71 50.14
CA GLY A 30 2.90 -36.06 50.14
C GLY A 30 2.25 -36.38 48.79
N LEU A 31 2.50 -37.54 48.30
CA LEU A 31 1.81 -38.17 47.18
C LEU A 31 0.34 -38.43 47.50
N THR A 32 -0.57 -37.99 46.60
CA THR A 32 -1.78 -38.74 46.30
C THR A 32 -1.95 -38.84 44.80
N ALA A 33 -1.68 -40.03 44.28
CA ALA A 33 -2.04 -40.43 42.94
C ALA A 33 -3.55 -40.61 42.85
N ALA A 34 -4.20 -39.87 41.93
CA ALA A 34 -5.49 -40.27 41.40
C ALA A 34 -5.37 -40.31 39.88
N ALA A 35 -5.07 -41.53 39.40
CA ALA A 35 -5.24 -41.86 37.99
C ALA A 35 -6.74 -41.90 37.69
N CYS A 36 -7.23 -41.01 36.84
CA CYS A 36 -8.43 -41.21 36.07
C CYS A 36 -8.11 -41.00 34.61
N SER A 37 -7.83 -42.12 33.94
CA SER A 37 -7.92 -42.21 32.49
C SER A 37 -9.38 -42.02 32.10
N SER A 38 -9.66 -40.91 31.43
CA SER A 38 -10.82 -40.78 30.57
C SER A 38 -10.36 -40.18 29.26
N SER A 39 -10.17 -41.05 28.29
CA SER A 39 -10.26 -40.71 26.88
C SER A 39 -11.66 -40.16 26.63
N GLY A 40 -11.84 -38.88 26.87
CA GLY A 40 -13.03 -38.13 26.50
C GLY A 40 -12.67 -37.30 25.31
N SER A 41 -13.15 -37.68 24.13
CA SER A 41 -13.34 -36.76 23.03
C SER A 41 -14.17 -35.60 23.57
N SER A 42 -13.50 -34.50 23.90
CA SER A 42 -14.17 -33.22 24.20
C SER A 42 -14.81 -32.72 22.91
N GLY A 43 -16.03 -33.21 22.66
CA GLY A 43 -16.99 -32.53 21.81
C GLY A 43 -17.10 -31.11 22.35
N ALA A 44 -16.84 -30.17 21.48
CA ALA A 44 -17.01 -28.76 21.73
C ALA A 44 -18.48 -28.45 22.10
N SER A 45 -18.79 -28.40 23.37
CA SER A 45 -19.93 -27.70 23.95
C SER A 45 -19.40 -26.45 24.69
N GLY A 46 -18.73 -25.57 23.95
CA GLY A 46 -18.57 -24.20 24.36
C GLY A 46 -19.64 -23.39 23.62
N ASP A 47 -20.27 -22.46 24.27
CA ASP A 47 -21.09 -21.41 23.68
C ASP A 47 -20.50 -21.06 22.33
N GLY A 48 -21.33 -21.10 21.25
CA GLY A 48 -20.88 -20.99 19.86
C GLY A 48 -20.25 -19.62 19.50
N HIS A 49 -19.50 -19.05 20.44
CA HIS A 49 -18.79 -17.78 20.36
C HIS A 49 -17.41 -18.00 19.71
N VAL A 50 -17.13 -17.17 18.68
CA VAL A 50 -15.89 -17.25 17.90
C VAL A 50 -15.17 -15.91 18.00
N THR A 51 -13.91 -15.95 18.38
CA THR A 51 -13.02 -14.78 18.30
C THR A 51 -12.09 -14.93 17.11
N ILE A 52 -11.99 -13.88 16.30
CA ILE A 52 -10.99 -13.76 15.23
C ILE A 52 -10.13 -12.52 15.45
N SER A 53 -8.84 -12.65 15.23
CA SER A 53 -7.91 -11.54 15.19
C SER A 53 -7.79 -11.00 13.77
N VAL A 54 -7.83 -9.67 13.64
CA VAL A 54 -7.74 -8.97 12.34
C VAL A 54 -6.70 -7.87 12.47
N ASN A 55 -5.69 -7.86 11.61
CA ASN A 55 -4.69 -6.79 11.61
C ASN A 55 -5.18 -5.56 10.85
N CYS A 56 -4.35 -4.55 10.77
CA CYS A 56 -4.58 -3.29 10.07
C CYS A 56 -5.59 -2.35 10.73
N GLU A 57 -5.87 -2.52 12.03
CA GLU A 57 -6.53 -1.45 12.77
C GLU A 57 -5.70 -0.15 12.68
N PRO A 58 -6.28 0.97 12.24
CA PRO A 58 -5.59 2.26 12.25
C PRO A 58 -5.12 2.65 13.65
N PRO A 59 -3.91 3.24 13.81
CA PRO A 59 -3.43 3.65 15.13
C PRO A 59 -4.27 4.82 15.68
N ALA A 60 -4.32 4.95 17.00
CA ALA A 60 -5.08 6.02 17.67
C ALA A 60 -4.64 7.44 17.26
N THR A 61 -3.43 7.59 16.69
CA THR A 61 -2.95 8.86 16.11
C THR A 61 -3.66 9.20 14.80
N ALA A 62 -4.14 8.20 14.06
CA ALA A 62 -5.03 8.36 12.91
C ALA A 62 -6.49 8.40 13.40
N THR A 63 -6.82 9.44 14.18
CA THR A 63 -8.01 9.51 15.04
C THR A 63 -9.31 9.19 14.29
N ALA A 64 -9.46 9.68 13.08
CA ALA A 64 -10.68 9.51 12.31
C ALA A 64 -10.82 8.07 11.79
N GLN A 65 -9.79 7.52 11.17
CA GLN A 65 -9.79 6.13 10.67
C GLN A 65 -9.92 5.12 11.83
N HIS A 66 -9.24 5.39 12.95
CA HIS A 66 -9.37 4.57 14.16
C HIS A 66 -10.81 4.56 14.69
N LYS A 67 -11.48 5.73 14.69
CA LYS A 67 -12.88 5.84 15.06
C LYS A 67 -13.79 5.04 14.12
N GLU A 68 -13.64 5.19 12.80
CA GLU A 68 -14.44 4.44 11.82
C GLU A 68 -14.28 2.94 11.99
N TRP A 69 -13.04 2.46 12.13
CA TRP A 69 -12.76 1.04 12.42
C TRP A 69 -13.49 0.55 13.68
N ALA A 70 -13.40 1.30 14.77
CA ALA A 70 -14.06 0.93 16.02
C ALA A 70 -15.60 0.89 15.90
N GLU A 71 -16.17 1.80 15.11
CA GLU A 71 -17.62 1.83 14.81
C GLU A 71 -18.03 0.63 13.94
N ASP A 72 -17.20 0.24 12.96
CA ASP A 72 -17.45 -0.92 12.13
C ASP A 72 -17.39 -2.22 12.92
N VAL A 73 -16.39 -2.38 13.78
CA VAL A 73 -16.29 -3.52 14.70
C VAL A 73 -17.56 -3.57 15.58
N ALA A 74 -17.93 -2.46 16.20
CA ALA A 74 -19.12 -2.41 17.08
C ALA A 74 -20.42 -2.73 16.32
N ALA A 75 -20.58 -2.22 15.10
CA ALA A 75 -21.74 -2.49 14.25
C ALA A 75 -21.80 -3.95 13.81
N PHE A 76 -20.65 -4.52 13.44
CA PHE A 76 -20.53 -5.92 13.07
C PHE A 76 -20.84 -6.87 14.23
N GLU A 77 -20.25 -6.66 15.40
CA GLU A 77 -20.47 -7.47 16.60
C GLU A 77 -21.92 -7.39 17.08
N LYS A 78 -22.53 -6.21 17.03
CA LYS A 78 -23.96 -6.04 17.31
C LYS A 78 -24.85 -6.87 16.40
N ALA A 79 -24.49 -6.98 15.11
CA ALA A 79 -25.21 -7.79 14.13
C ALA A 79 -24.88 -9.29 14.24
N ASN A 80 -23.74 -9.63 14.82
CA ASN A 80 -23.20 -10.99 14.95
C ASN A 80 -22.74 -11.27 16.41
N PRO A 81 -23.63 -11.34 17.39
CA PRO A 81 -23.27 -11.36 18.81
C PRO A 81 -22.47 -12.62 19.24
N SER A 82 -22.35 -13.61 18.38
CA SER A 82 -21.50 -14.79 18.59
C SER A 82 -20.08 -14.65 18.01
N ILE A 83 -19.73 -13.49 17.45
CA ILE A 83 -18.40 -13.24 16.88
C ILE A 83 -17.80 -12.02 17.58
N THR A 84 -16.53 -12.14 17.98
CA THR A 84 -15.72 -11.01 18.49
C THR A 84 -14.54 -10.76 17.55
N ILE A 85 -14.33 -9.49 17.21
CA ILE A 85 -13.17 -9.02 16.45
C ILE A 85 -12.10 -8.55 17.43
N LYS A 86 -10.95 -9.21 17.42
CA LYS A 86 -9.74 -8.76 18.12
C LYS A 86 -8.88 -7.98 17.14
N SER A 87 -9.04 -6.68 17.13
CA SER A 87 -8.23 -5.79 16.28
C SER A 87 -6.76 -5.79 16.68
N VAL A 88 -5.87 -5.71 15.68
CA VAL A 88 -4.42 -5.57 15.85
C VAL A 88 -3.95 -4.34 15.08
N THR A 89 -3.52 -3.34 15.84
CA THR A 89 -3.11 -2.04 15.32
C THR A 89 -1.80 -2.14 14.54
N TYR A 90 -1.71 -1.47 13.40
CA TYR A 90 -0.45 -1.36 12.65
C TYR A 90 0.43 -0.20 13.14
N THR A 91 1.70 -0.26 12.80
CA THR A 91 2.68 0.82 13.06
C THR A 91 3.30 1.26 11.76
N GLY A 92 3.13 2.54 11.43
CA GLY A 92 3.61 3.12 10.18
C GLY A 92 2.64 2.87 9.03
N GLN A 93 2.67 1.70 8.44
CA GLN A 93 1.75 1.24 7.39
C GLN A 93 1.20 -0.14 7.75
N CYS A 94 0.10 -0.54 7.11
CA CYS A 94 -0.58 -1.80 7.41
C CYS A 94 0.33 -3.01 7.16
N GLU A 95 1.07 -3.00 6.07
CA GLU A 95 2.08 -4.00 5.79
C GLU A 95 3.48 -3.38 5.70
N VAL A 96 4.41 -3.95 6.47
CA VAL A 96 5.84 -3.66 6.37
C VAL A 96 6.51 -4.94 5.88
N PRO A 97 7.06 -5.00 4.66
CA PRO A 97 7.50 -6.25 4.02
C PRO A 97 8.44 -7.11 4.85
N ALA A 98 9.38 -6.47 5.59
CA ALA A 98 10.30 -7.21 6.47
C ALA A 98 9.59 -7.84 7.68
N GLN A 99 8.58 -7.16 8.25
CA GLN A 99 7.78 -7.70 9.35
C GLN A 99 6.84 -8.79 8.84
N PHE A 100 6.19 -8.56 7.71
CA PHE A 100 5.32 -9.53 7.06
C PHE A 100 6.07 -10.85 6.80
N THR A 101 7.25 -10.77 6.17
CA THR A 101 8.11 -11.96 5.96
C THR A 101 8.48 -12.65 7.28
N ALA A 102 8.74 -11.90 8.34
CA ALA A 102 9.11 -12.47 9.64
C ALA A 102 7.93 -13.19 10.32
N THR A 103 6.73 -12.60 10.27
CA THR A 103 5.51 -13.21 10.83
C THR A 103 5.10 -14.45 10.05
N LEU A 104 5.15 -14.43 8.72
CA LEU A 104 4.93 -15.62 7.87
C LEU A 104 5.87 -16.77 8.25
N LYS A 105 7.19 -16.50 8.37
CA LYS A 105 8.17 -17.52 8.78
C LYS A 105 7.94 -18.07 10.19
N ALA A 106 7.41 -17.23 11.07
CA ALA A 106 7.11 -17.61 12.45
C ALA A 106 5.73 -18.31 12.61
N GLY A 107 4.85 -18.22 11.61
CA GLY A 107 3.47 -18.71 11.69
C GLY A 107 2.66 -17.97 12.76
N THR A 108 2.85 -16.66 12.89
CA THR A 108 2.23 -15.82 13.93
C THR A 108 1.26 -14.81 13.36
N GLU A 109 0.74 -15.06 12.17
CA GLU A 109 -0.27 -14.24 11.54
C GLU A 109 -1.54 -14.15 12.38
N THR A 110 -2.26 -13.02 12.23
CA THR A 110 -3.64 -12.94 12.72
C THR A 110 -4.55 -13.88 11.93
N ASN A 111 -5.73 -14.20 12.43
CA ASN A 111 -6.69 -15.03 11.70
C ASN A 111 -6.99 -14.46 10.31
N LEU A 112 -7.25 -13.17 10.24
CA LEU A 112 -7.28 -12.41 8.99
C LEU A 112 -6.05 -11.51 8.96
N PHE A 113 -5.21 -11.69 7.98
CA PHE A 113 -4.05 -10.84 7.77
C PHE A 113 -4.08 -10.18 6.40
N TYR A 114 -3.81 -8.88 6.42
CA TYR A 114 -3.70 -8.06 5.23
C TYR A 114 -2.51 -8.49 4.38
N ALA A 115 -2.71 -8.55 3.08
CA ALA A 115 -1.67 -8.83 2.11
C ALA A 115 -1.91 -8.04 0.82
N TYR A 116 -0.84 -7.60 0.18
CA TYR A 116 -0.94 -7.07 -1.17
C TYR A 116 -1.25 -8.18 -2.16
N PHE A 117 -1.83 -7.85 -3.30
CA PHE A 117 -2.09 -8.81 -4.37
C PHE A 117 -0.83 -9.53 -4.87
N THR A 118 0.33 -8.98 -4.60
CA THR A 118 1.64 -9.52 -4.96
C THR A 118 2.21 -10.53 -3.99
N ASP A 119 1.57 -10.74 -2.83
CA ASP A 119 2.15 -11.53 -1.74
C ASP A 119 1.70 -12.99 -1.73
N LEU A 120 0.74 -13.36 -2.58
CA LEU A 120 0.16 -14.70 -2.59
C LEU A 120 1.23 -15.80 -2.66
N ASN A 121 2.20 -15.68 -3.56
CA ASN A 121 3.27 -16.68 -3.68
C ASN A 121 4.09 -16.79 -2.39
N GLN A 122 4.49 -15.66 -1.83
CA GLN A 122 5.27 -15.64 -0.57
C GLN A 122 4.50 -16.29 0.59
N VAL A 123 3.19 -16.07 0.68
CA VAL A 123 2.34 -16.67 1.71
C VAL A 123 2.20 -18.18 1.51
N LEU A 124 2.04 -18.62 0.25
CA LEU A 124 1.94 -20.04 -0.10
C LEU A 124 3.25 -20.77 0.13
N ASP A 125 4.39 -20.19 -0.22
CA ASP A 125 5.73 -20.77 0.00
C ASP A 125 6.02 -20.92 1.51
N ALA A 126 5.52 -19.99 2.32
CA ALA A 126 5.58 -20.09 3.78
C ALA A 126 4.58 -21.11 4.35
N GLY A 127 3.62 -21.60 3.56
CA GLY A 127 2.59 -22.54 3.98
C GLY A 127 1.59 -21.96 4.98
N GLN A 128 1.37 -20.65 4.99
CA GLN A 128 0.62 -19.94 6.03
C GLN A 128 -0.83 -19.57 5.65
N ALA A 129 -1.29 -19.91 4.45
CA ALA A 129 -2.67 -19.64 4.03
C ALA A 129 -3.60 -20.87 4.17
N ALA A 130 -4.83 -20.63 4.60
CA ALA A 130 -5.91 -21.61 4.61
C ALA A 130 -6.63 -21.64 3.26
N ASP A 131 -7.00 -22.81 2.78
CA ASP A 131 -7.94 -22.97 1.65
C ASP A 131 -9.36 -22.59 2.11
N ILE A 132 -9.89 -21.51 1.56
CA ILE A 132 -11.24 -21.02 1.86
C ILE A 132 -12.26 -21.33 0.75
N THR A 133 -11.87 -22.04 -0.31
CA THR A 133 -12.68 -22.28 -1.51
C THR A 133 -14.07 -22.82 -1.19
N SER A 134 -14.17 -23.79 -0.29
CA SER A 134 -15.46 -24.41 0.08
C SER A 134 -16.39 -23.54 0.92
N TYR A 135 -15.86 -22.45 1.49
CA TYR A 135 -16.60 -21.55 2.38
C TYR A 135 -17.16 -20.33 1.64
N VAL A 136 -16.61 -19.99 0.45
CA VAL A 136 -16.97 -18.79 -0.30
C VAL A 136 -17.95 -19.13 -1.42
N ASN A 137 -19.11 -18.52 -1.38
CA ASN A 137 -20.17 -18.66 -2.38
C ASN A 137 -21.14 -17.45 -2.30
N SER A 138 -22.10 -17.34 -3.21
CA SER A 138 -23.05 -16.21 -3.27
C SER A 138 -24.02 -16.10 -2.07
N LYS A 139 -24.06 -17.09 -1.15
CA LYS A 139 -24.79 -16.97 0.11
C LYS A 139 -23.92 -16.39 1.22
N THR A 140 -22.62 -16.65 1.20
CA THR A 140 -21.67 -16.14 2.18
C THR A 140 -21.06 -14.79 1.77
N VAL A 141 -20.97 -14.52 0.47
CA VAL A 141 -20.55 -13.25 -0.14
C VAL A 141 -21.54 -12.93 -1.27
N PRO A 142 -22.62 -12.19 -1.00
CA PRO A 142 -23.65 -11.92 -1.99
C PRO A 142 -23.17 -11.19 -3.25
N THR A 143 -22.10 -10.42 -3.14
CA THR A 143 -21.48 -9.66 -4.24
C THR A 143 -20.40 -10.45 -5.00
N LEU A 144 -20.14 -11.70 -4.65
CA LEU A 144 -19.03 -12.51 -5.18
C LEU A 144 -18.93 -12.49 -6.72
N ASN A 145 -20.05 -12.61 -7.41
CA ASN A 145 -20.10 -12.64 -8.88
C ASN A 145 -19.88 -11.27 -9.53
N ASP A 146 -19.96 -10.21 -8.75
CA ASP A 146 -19.72 -8.84 -9.19
C ASP A 146 -18.32 -8.33 -8.84
N ILE A 147 -17.51 -9.11 -8.11
CA ILE A 147 -16.09 -8.76 -7.87
C ILE A 147 -15.32 -8.90 -9.17
N ILE A 148 -14.43 -7.95 -9.47
CA ILE A 148 -13.65 -7.98 -10.71
C ILE A 148 -12.76 -9.23 -10.76
N PRO A 149 -12.70 -9.93 -11.92
CA PRO A 149 -11.95 -11.18 -12.02
C PRO A 149 -10.46 -11.06 -11.70
N SER A 150 -9.83 -9.93 -12.01
CA SER A 150 -8.40 -9.69 -11.71
C SER A 150 -8.12 -9.66 -10.21
N ALA A 151 -8.97 -9.02 -9.40
CA ALA A 151 -8.82 -9.00 -7.95
C ALA A 151 -9.03 -10.40 -7.34
N MET A 152 -10.03 -11.15 -7.82
CA MET A 152 -10.21 -12.53 -7.37
C MET A 152 -9.05 -13.44 -7.80
N ALA A 153 -8.46 -13.21 -8.97
CA ALA A 153 -7.31 -13.96 -9.44
C ALA A 153 -6.07 -13.74 -8.56
N ALA A 154 -5.89 -12.53 -8.03
CA ALA A 154 -4.78 -12.20 -7.13
C ALA A 154 -4.84 -12.96 -5.78
N GLU A 155 -6.02 -13.41 -5.39
CA GLU A 155 -6.26 -14.19 -4.17
C GLU A 155 -6.34 -15.71 -4.43
N THR A 156 -6.06 -16.16 -5.66
CA THR A 156 -6.32 -17.53 -6.11
C THR A 156 -5.06 -18.15 -6.72
N ALA A 157 -4.67 -19.35 -6.25
CA ALA A 157 -3.66 -20.16 -6.89
C ALA A 157 -4.31 -21.42 -7.50
N GLY A 158 -4.23 -21.55 -8.82
CA GLY A 158 -4.87 -22.62 -9.56
C GLY A 158 -6.40 -22.59 -9.43
N LYS A 159 -6.98 -23.43 -8.58
CA LYS A 159 -8.43 -23.45 -8.29
C LYS A 159 -8.74 -23.18 -6.81
N THR A 160 -7.73 -22.88 -6.03
CA THR A 160 -7.84 -22.69 -4.59
C THR A 160 -7.82 -21.23 -4.24
N LEU A 161 -8.83 -20.78 -3.52
CA LEU A 161 -8.97 -19.43 -3.01
C LEU A 161 -8.37 -19.35 -1.60
N TYR A 162 -7.53 -18.35 -1.37
CA TYR A 162 -6.82 -18.16 -0.09
C TYR A 162 -7.17 -16.87 0.63
N GLY A 163 -7.76 -15.90 -0.08
CA GLY A 163 -8.14 -14.61 0.45
C GLY A 163 -9.37 -14.02 -0.23
N LEU A 164 -9.78 -12.84 0.22
CA LEU A 164 -10.81 -12.03 -0.40
C LEU A 164 -10.27 -10.62 -0.61
N PRO A 165 -10.42 -10.05 -1.83
CA PRO A 165 -9.93 -8.72 -2.11
C PRO A 165 -10.76 -7.66 -1.40
N THR A 166 -10.13 -6.57 -0.98
CA THR A 166 -10.80 -5.49 -0.24
C THR A 166 -10.70 -4.13 -0.93
N SER A 167 -9.67 -3.91 -1.72
CA SER A 167 -9.50 -2.69 -2.52
C SER A 167 -8.74 -2.96 -3.80
N ASN A 168 -8.86 -2.02 -4.72
CA ASN A 168 -8.14 -1.97 -5.97
C ASN A 168 -7.83 -0.51 -6.28
N TYR A 169 -6.66 -0.21 -6.87
CA TYR A 169 -6.26 1.14 -7.22
C TYR A 169 -5.61 1.21 -8.59
N THR A 170 -5.58 2.42 -9.16
CA THR A 170 -4.70 2.83 -10.26
C THR A 170 -4.02 4.14 -9.89
N GLN A 171 -2.88 4.42 -10.51
CA GLN A 171 -2.14 5.65 -10.27
C GLN A 171 -2.45 6.72 -11.31
N GLY A 172 -2.24 7.96 -10.90
CA GLY A 172 -2.30 9.14 -11.76
C GLY A 172 -1.33 10.21 -11.25
N LEU A 173 -1.33 11.35 -11.90
CA LEU A 173 -0.55 12.51 -11.49
C LEU A 173 -1.37 13.36 -10.52
N VAL A 174 -1.07 13.30 -9.23
CA VAL A 174 -1.64 14.21 -8.22
C VAL A 174 -1.05 15.61 -8.43
N ILE A 175 -1.90 16.62 -8.42
CA ILE A 175 -1.50 18.04 -8.56
C ILE A 175 -1.97 18.87 -7.36
N ASN A 176 -1.14 19.83 -6.95
CA ASN A 176 -1.52 20.91 -6.04
C ASN A 176 -2.09 22.09 -6.85
N ARG A 177 -3.40 22.17 -6.95
CA ARG A 177 -4.14 23.17 -7.73
C ARG A 177 -3.84 24.61 -7.31
N LYS A 178 -3.60 24.80 -6.00
CA LYS A 178 -3.25 26.09 -5.45
C LYS A 178 -1.89 26.59 -5.98
N LEU A 179 -0.88 25.70 -5.98
CA LEU A 179 0.44 26.03 -6.53
C LEU A 179 0.40 26.22 -8.05
N PHE A 180 -0.41 25.42 -8.78
CA PHE A 180 -0.66 25.62 -10.20
C PHE A 180 -1.18 27.05 -10.46
N THR A 181 -2.24 27.45 -9.77
CA THR A 181 -2.82 28.80 -9.91
C THR A 181 -1.79 29.89 -9.58
N GLN A 182 -1.01 29.72 -8.52
CA GLN A 182 0.04 30.69 -8.14
C GLN A 182 1.15 30.82 -9.18
N ALA A 183 1.47 29.71 -9.87
CA ALA A 183 2.45 29.67 -10.95
C ALA A 183 1.90 30.15 -12.30
N GLY A 184 0.61 30.56 -12.37
CA GLY A 184 -0.04 30.96 -13.60
C GLY A 184 -0.42 29.80 -14.52
N LEU A 185 -0.48 28.60 -14.00
CA LEU A 185 -0.90 27.38 -14.71
C LEU A 185 -2.40 27.12 -14.51
N ASP A 186 -3.05 26.49 -15.50
CA ASP A 186 -4.44 26.08 -15.36
C ASP A 186 -4.54 24.73 -14.61
N PRO A 187 -5.09 24.71 -13.39
CA PRO A 187 -5.21 23.48 -12.61
C PRO A 187 -6.27 22.49 -13.15
N ASN A 188 -7.03 22.85 -14.19
CA ASN A 188 -8.00 21.96 -14.83
C ASN A 188 -7.41 21.22 -16.03
N THR A 189 -6.18 21.58 -16.43
CA THR A 189 -5.44 20.94 -17.52
C THR A 189 -4.08 20.43 -17.02
N PRO A 190 -4.06 19.39 -16.17
CA PRO A 190 -2.81 18.79 -15.71
C PRO A 190 -1.93 18.33 -16.87
N PRO A 191 -0.61 18.37 -16.75
CA PRO A 191 0.27 17.91 -17.82
C PRO A 191 0.10 16.39 -18.04
N THR A 192 0.09 15.98 -19.31
CA THR A 192 -0.10 14.58 -19.73
C THR A 192 1.16 13.96 -20.33
N THR A 193 2.22 14.74 -20.46
CA THR A 193 3.52 14.31 -21.00
C THR A 193 4.64 14.67 -20.05
N TRP A 194 5.75 13.93 -20.08
CA TRP A 194 6.93 14.26 -19.28
C TRP A 194 7.45 15.68 -19.59
N ALA A 195 7.48 16.10 -20.84
CA ALA A 195 7.85 17.47 -21.20
C ALA A 195 6.88 18.52 -20.61
N GLY A 196 5.61 18.19 -20.47
CA GLY A 196 4.62 19.01 -19.77
C GLY A 196 4.90 19.06 -18.27
N VAL A 197 5.19 17.92 -17.63
CA VAL A 197 5.57 17.84 -16.22
C VAL A 197 6.83 18.66 -15.93
N GLU A 198 7.87 18.52 -16.74
CA GLU A 198 9.10 19.33 -16.62
C GLU A 198 8.81 20.84 -16.69
N LYS A 199 8.04 21.28 -17.69
CA LYS A 199 7.65 22.69 -17.87
C LYS A 199 6.89 23.22 -16.66
N ASP A 200 5.87 22.51 -16.21
CA ASP A 200 5.02 22.95 -15.11
C ASP A 200 5.75 22.86 -13.77
N SER A 201 6.59 21.83 -13.58
CA SER A 201 7.48 21.69 -12.44
C SER A 201 8.41 22.90 -12.28
N LYS A 202 9.02 23.34 -13.38
CA LYS A 202 9.90 24.51 -13.40
C LYS A 202 9.13 25.79 -13.05
N ALA A 203 7.93 25.98 -13.59
CA ALA A 203 7.09 27.15 -13.29
C ALA A 203 6.69 27.18 -11.80
N ILE A 204 6.34 26.05 -11.21
CA ILE A 204 5.98 25.95 -9.79
C ILE A 204 7.20 26.19 -8.90
N ALA A 205 8.35 25.61 -9.21
CA ALA A 205 9.57 25.81 -8.45
C ALA A 205 10.05 27.28 -8.48
N ALA A 206 9.74 28.02 -9.54
CA ALA A 206 10.03 29.46 -9.65
C ALA A 206 9.29 30.34 -8.64
N LEU A 207 8.26 29.81 -7.95
CA LEU A 207 7.61 30.46 -6.82
C LEU A 207 8.58 30.63 -5.63
N GLY A 208 9.66 29.84 -5.58
CA GLY A 208 10.68 29.93 -4.54
C GLY A 208 10.23 29.38 -3.18
N HIS A 209 10.81 29.90 -2.10
CA HIS A 209 10.43 29.58 -0.71
C HIS A 209 10.47 28.07 -0.36
N GLY A 210 11.33 27.28 -1.01
CA GLY A 210 11.45 25.84 -0.80
C GLY A 210 10.25 25.07 -1.36
N ILE A 211 9.60 25.60 -2.40
CA ILE A 211 8.57 24.93 -3.18
C ILE A 211 9.26 24.18 -4.33
N TYR A 212 8.88 22.92 -4.51
CA TYR A 212 9.33 22.08 -5.61
C TYR A 212 8.16 21.77 -6.53
N GLY A 213 8.43 21.67 -7.82
CA GLY A 213 7.38 21.44 -8.80
C GLY A 213 6.98 19.97 -8.91
N TYR A 214 7.96 19.05 -8.82
CA TYR A 214 7.73 17.62 -8.89
C TYR A 214 8.53 16.89 -7.82
N GLY A 215 7.97 15.82 -7.33
CA GLY A 215 8.63 14.89 -6.42
C GLY A 215 8.41 13.44 -6.86
N ASP A 216 9.41 12.62 -6.64
CA ASP A 216 9.29 11.19 -6.88
C ASP A 216 9.75 10.39 -5.67
N TYR A 217 9.15 9.24 -5.45
CA TYR A 217 9.67 8.32 -4.46
C TYR A 217 11.01 7.76 -4.94
N SER A 218 11.99 7.76 -4.05
CA SER A 218 13.33 7.29 -4.36
C SER A 218 13.92 6.39 -3.27
N ALA A 219 13.19 6.20 -2.17
CA ALA A 219 13.50 5.18 -1.18
C ALA A 219 13.01 3.80 -1.65
N SER A 220 13.80 2.76 -1.36
CA SER A 220 13.42 1.38 -1.67
C SER A 220 12.28 0.89 -0.75
N PRO A 221 11.28 0.16 -1.26
CA PRO A 221 11.10 -0.28 -2.66
C PRO A 221 10.28 0.71 -3.52
N VAL A 222 9.75 1.80 -2.95
CA VAL A 222 8.74 2.67 -3.59
C VAL A 222 9.21 3.36 -4.87
N GLY A 223 10.50 3.65 -5.01
CA GLY A 223 11.04 4.21 -6.26
C GLY A 223 10.92 3.22 -7.43
N GLY A 224 11.15 1.94 -7.19
CA GLY A 224 10.94 0.91 -8.20
C GLY A 224 9.47 0.68 -8.54
N TRP A 225 8.58 0.87 -7.60
CA TRP A 225 7.13 0.85 -7.81
C TRP A 225 6.69 1.98 -8.75
N HIS A 226 7.17 3.23 -8.52
CA HIS A 226 6.92 4.36 -9.41
C HIS A 226 7.49 4.11 -10.81
N PHE A 227 8.74 3.66 -10.91
CA PHE A 227 9.35 3.34 -12.20
C PHE A 227 8.55 2.31 -13.00
N THR A 228 7.95 1.33 -12.32
CA THR A 228 7.05 0.36 -12.97
C THR A 228 5.81 1.04 -13.54
N SER A 229 5.14 1.89 -12.75
CA SER A 229 3.97 2.65 -13.19
C SER A 229 4.27 3.58 -14.37
N GLU A 230 5.42 4.25 -14.33
CA GLU A 230 5.89 5.13 -15.39
C GLU A 230 6.18 4.34 -16.68
N MET A 231 6.78 3.16 -16.55
CA MET A 231 6.99 2.26 -17.69
C MET A 231 5.67 1.79 -18.30
N ASP A 232 4.69 1.44 -17.48
CA ASP A 232 3.35 1.04 -17.92
C ASP A 232 2.65 2.18 -18.69
N ALA A 233 2.72 3.40 -18.16
CA ALA A 233 2.18 4.59 -18.82
C ALA A 233 2.85 4.88 -20.18
N MET A 234 4.15 4.59 -20.29
CA MET A 234 4.92 4.72 -21.52
C MET A 234 4.68 3.56 -22.51
N GLY A 235 3.88 2.56 -22.16
CA GLY A 235 3.68 1.33 -22.95
C GLY A 235 4.90 0.43 -22.97
N GLY A 236 5.70 0.48 -21.90
CA GLY A 236 6.84 -0.40 -21.68
C GLY A 236 6.46 -1.65 -20.88
N GLN A 237 7.45 -2.50 -20.64
CA GLN A 237 7.31 -3.68 -19.79
C GLN A 237 8.51 -3.82 -18.87
N ILE A 238 8.25 -4.14 -17.62
CA ILE A 238 9.31 -4.46 -16.64
C ILE A 238 9.77 -5.89 -16.80
N VAL A 239 8.83 -6.84 -16.84
CA VAL A 239 9.08 -8.26 -17.07
C VAL A 239 8.43 -8.69 -18.37
N GLY A 240 9.15 -9.37 -19.23
CA GLY A 240 8.64 -9.88 -20.48
C GLY A 240 7.91 -11.22 -20.34
N SER A 241 7.21 -11.63 -21.38
CA SER A 241 6.49 -12.92 -21.42
C SER A 241 7.41 -14.15 -21.28
N ASN A 242 8.72 -13.96 -21.42
CA ASN A 242 9.74 -15.00 -21.19
C ASN A 242 10.19 -15.09 -19.72
N GLY A 243 9.57 -14.32 -18.82
CA GLY A 243 9.93 -14.30 -17.41
C GLY A 243 11.25 -13.59 -17.09
N GLN A 244 11.73 -12.73 -17.99
CA GLN A 244 12.98 -11.98 -17.77
C GLN A 244 12.73 -10.47 -17.81
N ALA A 245 13.68 -9.70 -17.29
CA ALA A 245 13.68 -8.24 -17.36
C ALA A 245 13.55 -7.78 -18.83
N ALA A 246 12.58 -6.89 -19.08
CA ALA A 246 12.28 -6.41 -20.42
C ALA A 246 12.57 -4.91 -20.59
N PHE A 247 12.70 -4.13 -19.53
CA PHE A 247 12.84 -2.67 -19.56
C PHE A 247 14.17 -2.19 -20.19
N ASN A 248 15.20 -3.06 -20.29
CA ASN A 248 16.47 -2.77 -20.97
C ASN A 248 16.55 -3.34 -22.40
N THR A 249 15.50 -3.96 -22.91
CA THR A 249 15.48 -4.46 -24.29
C THR A 249 15.43 -3.30 -25.31
N PRO A 250 15.84 -3.51 -26.59
CA PRO A 250 15.78 -2.46 -27.60
C PRO A 250 14.40 -1.81 -27.77
N ALA A 251 13.32 -2.53 -27.49
CA ALA A 251 11.96 -2.01 -27.55
C ALA A 251 11.61 -1.10 -26.35
N ASN A 252 12.12 -1.38 -25.16
CA ASN A 252 11.72 -0.71 -23.91
C ASN A 252 12.78 0.26 -23.36
N ALA A 253 14.07 0.02 -23.61
CA ALA A 253 15.15 0.87 -23.12
C ALA A 253 15.00 2.36 -23.48
N PRO A 254 14.51 2.75 -24.67
CA PRO A 254 14.25 4.17 -24.94
C PRO A 254 13.21 4.80 -24.00
N ARG A 255 12.18 4.04 -23.59
CA ARG A 255 11.13 4.50 -22.65
C ARG A 255 11.71 4.67 -21.26
N ALA A 256 12.37 3.63 -20.77
CA ALA A 256 13.05 3.65 -19.48
C ALA A 256 14.06 4.82 -19.38
N THR A 257 14.86 5.01 -20.42
CA THR A 257 15.82 6.11 -20.50
C THR A 257 15.12 7.47 -20.48
N ALA A 258 14.01 7.64 -21.20
CA ALA A 258 13.28 8.91 -21.24
C ALA A 258 12.72 9.28 -19.86
N ILE A 259 12.21 8.33 -19.08
CA ILE A 259 11.77 8.55 -17.70
C ILE A 259 12.94 9.04 -16.84
N LEU A 260 14.04 8.31 -16.83
CA LEU A 260 15.21 8.66 -16.02
C LEU A 260 15.81 10.00 -16.44
N GLN A 261 15.79 10.33 -17.73
CA GLN A 261 16.23 11.64 -18.24
C GLN A 261 15.32 12.78 -17.78
N ALA A 262 14.00 12.61 -17.79
CA ALA A 262 13.05 13.60 -17.31
C ALA A 262 13.28 13.90 -15.82
N LEU A 263 13.43 12.88 -14.99
CA LEU A 263 13.75 13.01 -13.57
C LEU A 263 15.08 13.75 -13.36
N HIS A 264 16.12 13.34 -14.08
CA HIS A 264 17.44 13.96 -14.00
C HIS A 264 17.40 15.44 -14.47
N GLN A 265 16.66 15.75 -15.55
CA GLN A 265 16.46 17.11 -16.05
C GLN A 265 15.84 18.00 -14.95
N MET A 266 14.73 17.59 -14.36
CA MET A 266 14.05 18.33 -13.29
C MET A 266 14.94 18.50 -12.06
N ARG A 267 15.75 17.49 -11.74
CA ARG A 267 16.61 17.49 -10.55
C ARG A 267 17.86 18.34 -10.72
N PHE A 268 18.61 18.18 -11.79
CA PHE A 268 19.96 18.77 -11.94
C PHE A 268 20.02 20.00 -12.87
N VAL A 269 19.11 20.11 -13.83
CA VAL A 269 19.11 21.22 -14.80
C VAL A 269 18.09 22.28 -14.42
N ASP A 270 16.84 21.88 -14.17
CA ASP A 270 15.76 22.82 -13.85
C ASP A 270 15.71 23.17 -12.35
N HIS A 271 16.35 22.38 -11.50
CA HIS A 271 16.31 22.53 -10.06
C HIS A 271 14.88 22.60 -9.50
N SER A 272 13.95 21.92 -10.14
CA SER A 272 12.52 21.91 -9.81
C SER A 272 12.11 20.75 -8.91
N MET A 273 13.04 19.85 -8.59
CA MET A 273 12.90 18.79 -7.58
C MET A 273 13.77 19.06 -6.35
N SER A 274 13.37 18.47 -5.21
CA SER A 274 14.16 18.56 -3.96
C SER A 274 15.58 18.02 -4.15
N PRO A 275 16.60 18.69 -3.57
CA PRO A 275 17.95 18.14 -3.53
C PRO A 275 18.07 16.92 -2.58
N THR A 276 17.16 16.79 -1.63
CA THR A 276 17.09 15.61 -0.75
C THR A 276 16.41 14.49 -1.50
N GLN A 277 17.02 13.33 -1.48
CA GLN A 277 16.52 12.11 -2.10
C GLN A 277 16.31 11.01 -1.05
N GLN A 278 15.99 9.80 -1.46
CA GLN A 278 15.48 8.71 -0.62
C GLN A 278 14.15 9.08 0.04
N LEU A 279 13.27 9.70 -0.75
CA LEU A 279 11.94 10.08 -0.32
C LEU A 279 11.07 8.83 -0.20
N ALA A 280 10.59 8.59 1.02
CA ALA A 280 9.76 7.45 1.36
C ALA A 280 8.28 7.82 1.33
N TRP A 281 7.45 6.80 1.43
CA TRP A 281 6.01 6.95 1.66
C TRP A 281 5.75 7.91 2.83
N GLY A 282 4.82 8.81 2.67
CA GLY A 282 4.51 9.86 3.64
C GLY A 282 5.31 11.15 3.44
N THR A 283 6.54 11.11 2.91
CA THR A 283 7.33 12.35 2.73
C THR A 283 6.72 13.27 1.68
N LEU A 284 6.32 12.73 0.51
CA LEU A 284 5.70 13.53 -0.56
C LEU A 284 4.29 13.98 -0.16
N GLN A 285 3.54 13.14 0.55
CA GLN A 285 2.23 13.45 1.09
C GLN A 285 2.29 14.66 2.04
N GLN A 286 3.24 14.66 2.98
CA GLN A 286 3.48 15.81 3.88
C GLN A 286 3.91 17.07 3.12
N GLN A 287 4.75 16.94 2.09
CA GLN A 287 5.19 18.09 1.30
C GLN A 287 4.04 18.72 0.50
N ILE A 288 3.18 17.89 -0.12
CA ILE A 288 2.04 18.43 -0.88
C ILE A 288 0.97 19.00 0.06
N ALA A 289 0.73 18.39 1.22
CA ALA A 289 -0.16 18.89 2.26
C ALA A 289 0.30 20.27 2.79
N ALA A 290 1.62 20.45 2.96
CA ALA A 290 2.24 21.70 3.36
C ALA A 290 2.34 22.77 2.25
N ASN A 291 1.82 22.51 1.05
CA ASN A 291 1.97 23.35 -0.13
C ASN A 291 3.46 23.62 -0.49
N LYS A 292 4.29 22.58 -0.40
CA LYS A 292 5.72 22.59 -0.76
C LYS A 292 6.02 21.74 -1.99
N LEU A 293 5.03 21.02 -2.50
CA LEU A 293 5.15 20.16 -3.66
C LEU A 293 3.99 20.42 -4.63
N GLY A 294 4.31 20.56 -5.93
CA GLY A 294 3.35 20.81 -6.98
C GLY A 294 2.69 19.56 -7.53
N MET A 295 3.47 18.52 -7.76
CA MET A 295 3.02 17.28 -8.41
C MET A 295 3.80 16.07 -7.92
N TYR A 296 3.15 14.91 -7.92
CA TYR A 296 3.79 13.60 -7.81
C TYR A 296 2.82 12.49 -8.30
N ILE A 297 3.34 11.32 -8.60
CA ILE A 297 2.53 10.16 -9.00
C ILE A 297 2.02 9.47 -7.74
N ALA A 298 0.72 9.19 -7.68
CA ALA A 298 0.07 8.43 -6.62
C ALA A 298 -1.31 7.94 -7.05
N ALA A 299 -1.92 7.07 -6.23
CA ALA A 299 -3.32 6.75 -6.33
C ALA A 299 -4.19 7.76 -5.54
N PRO A 300 -5.50 7.85 -5.80
CA PRO A 300 -6.39 8.79 -5.10
C PRO A 300 -6.43 8.60 -3.59
N ASP A 301 -6.15 7.40 -3.09
CA ASP A 301 -6.16 7.05 -1.67
C ASP A 301 -5.11 7.82 -0.87
N ASP A 302 -4.00 8.23 -1.45
CA ASP A 302 -3.05 9.15 -0.80
C ASP A 302 -3.76 10.41 -0.29
N ILE A 303 -4.71 10.94 -1.08
CA ILE A 303 -5.40 12.18 -0.74
C ILE A 303 -6.38 11.95 0.41
N TYR A 304 -7.23 10.91 0.33
CA TYR A 304 -8.28 10.74 1.33
C TYR A 304 -7.86 9.94 2.57
N ASN A 305 -6.82 9.13 2.49
CA ASN A 305 -6.31 8.37 3.64
C ASN A 305 -5.20 9.09 4.40
N THR A 306 -4.40 9.94 3.74
CA THR A 306 -3.21 10.52 4.37
C THR A 306 -3.19 12.04 4.28
N ILE A 307 -3.15 12.62 3.07
CA ILE A 307 -2.92 14.04 2.87
C ILE A 307 -3.96 14.90 3.60
N VAL A 308 -5.24 14.54 3.53
CA VAL A 308 -6.31 15.30 4.16
C VAL A 308 -6.46 14.96 5.65
N PRO A 309 -6.68 13.68 6.05
CA PRO A 309 -7.02 13.37 7.44
C PRO A 309 -5.81 13.34 8.38
N VAL A 310 -4.61 13.03 7.89
CA VAL A 310 -3.41 12.86 8.71
C VAL A 310 -2.50 14.08 8.62
N ASP A 311 -2.22 14.56 7.40
CA ASP A 311 -1.31 15.69 7.16
C ASP A 311 -2.05 17.03 7.11
N HIS A 312 -3.38 17.03 7.33
CA HIS A 312 -4.23 18.23 7.41
C HIS A 312 -4.24 19.09 6.16
N GLY A 313 -4.04 18.47 4.99
CA GLY A 313 -4.16 19.15 3.70
C GLY A 313 -5.60 19.57 3.42
N ASN A 314 -5.77 20.64 2.66
CA ASN A 314 -7.09 21.10 2.23
C ASN A 314 -7.52 20.32 0.97
N VAL A 315 -8.56 19.52 1.04
CA VAL A 315 -9.07 18.69 -0.06
C VAL A 315 -9.32 19.49 -1.37
N ASN A 316 -9.68 20.75 -1.28
CA ASN A 316 -9.94 21.62 -2.44
C ASN A 316 -8.66 22.07 -3.16
N ASP A 317 -7.50 21.87 -2.54
CA ASP A 317 -6.21 22.22 -3.13
C ASP A 317 -5.66 21.10 -4.04
N TYR A 318 -6.36 19.96 -4.18
CA TYR A 318 -5.86 18.82 -4.95
C TYR A 318 -6.74 18.47 -6.13
N GLY A 319 -6.13 17.84 -7.12
CA GLY A 319 -6.75 17.23 -8.28
C GLY A 319 -5.84 16.18 -8.86
N MET A 320 -6.31 15.46 -9.87
CA MET A 320 -5.51 14.45 -10.55
C MET A 320 -5.64 14.55 -12.07
N GLY A 321 -4.52 14.29 -12.73
CA GLY A 321 -4.42 14.02 -14.16
C GLY A 321 -4.00 12.58 -14.44
N PRO A 322 -3.97 12.19 -15.73
CA PRO A 322 -3.42 10.91 -16.13
C PRO A 322 -1.90 10.84 -15.84
N LEU A 323 -1.36 9.64 -15.86
CA LEU A 323 0.09 9.44 -15.83
C LEU A 323 0.75 10.09 -17.06
N PRO A 324 1.92 10.72 -16.90
CA PRO A 324 2.63 11.30 -18.03
C PRO A 324 3.15 10.21 -18.98
N SER A 325 2.95 10.42 -20.28
CA SER A 325 3.41 9.53 -21.35
C SER A 325 4.08 10.29 -22.48
N THR A 326 4.61 9.60 -23.49
CA THR A 326 5.19 10.24 -24.65
C THR A 326 4.12 10.90 -25.54
N SER A 327 2.97 10.27 -25.66
CA SER A 327 1.86 10.72 -26.53
C SER A 327 0.87 11.64 -25.87
N GLY A 328 0.92 11.79 -24.57
CA GLY A 328 -0.10 12.46 -23.75
C GLY A 328 -1.33 11.60 -23.42
N THR A 329 -1.34 10.36 -23.91
CA THR A 329 -2.32 9.34 -23.52
C THR A 329 -1.54 8.15 -22.97
N PRO A 330 -1.64 7.81 -21.69
CA PRO A 330 -0.94 6.69 -21.12
C PRO A 330 -1.44 5.37 -21.74
N ALA A 331 -0.54 4.42 -21.90
CA ALA A 331 -0.88 3.09 -22.41
C ALA A 331 -1.57 2.22 -21.35
N GLY A 332 -1.28 2.50 -20.08
CA GLY A 332 -1.86 1.87 -18.92
C GLY A 332 -1.45 2.58 -17.64
N SER A 333 -1.92 2.09 -16.53
CA SER A 333 -1.51 2.49 -15.18
C SER A 333 -1.28 1.24 -14.35
N LEU A 334 -0.25 1.24 -13.55
CA LEU A 334 -0.07 0.18 -12.57
C LEU A 334 -1.34 0.09 -11.71
N SER A 335 -1.88 -1.12 -11.66
CA SER A 335 -3.07 -1.45 -10.89
C SER A 335 -2.70 -2.50 -9.86
N GLY A 336 -2.76 -2.12 -8.63
CA GLY A 336 -2.55 -2.99 -7.50
C GLY A 336 -3.81 -3.08 -6.65
N GLY A 337 -3.66 -3.69 -5.51
CA GLY A 337 -4.71 -3.83 -4.53
C GLY A 337 -4.26 -4.67 -3.37
N ASN A 338 -5.20 -4.91 -2.50
CA ASN A 338 -4.99 -5.73 -1.31
C ASN A 338 -6.23 -6.52 -0.97
N GLY A 339 -6.01 -7.50 -0.13
CA GLY A 339 -7.05 -8.32 0.44
C GLY A 339 -6.68 -8.78 1.84
N TYR A 340 -7.49 -9.67 2.36
CA TYR A 340 -7.19 -10.40 3.57
C TYR A 340 -7.12 -11.89 3.26
N MET A 341 -6.00 -12.48 3.63
CA MET A 341 -5.82 -13.93 3.63
C MET A 341 -6.17 -14.51 4.99
N PHE A 342 -6.42 -15.82 5.01
CA PHE A 342 -6.82 -16.55 6.21
C PHE A 342 -5.65 -17.40 6.70
N ALA A 343 -5.36 -17.33 8.00
CA ALA A 343 -4.25 -18.07 8.57
C ALA A 343 -4.45 -19.59 8.43
N LYS A 344 -3.38 -20.31 8.12
CA LYS A 344 -3.39 -21.78 8.00
C LYS A 344 -3.93 -22.49 9.23
N SER A 345 -3.76 -21.90 10.40
CA SER A 345 -4.21 -22.42 11.69
C SER A 345 -5.70 -22.21 11.98
N ASP A 346 -6.43 -21.50 11.12
CA ASP A 346 -7.81 -21.13 11.35
C ASP A 346 -8.72 -22.36 11.37
N THR A 347 -9.58 -22.39 12.38
CA THR A 347 -10.67 -23.37 12.45
C THR A 347 -11.77 -23.04 11.43
N PRO A 348 -12.59 -24.01 11.01
CA PRO A 348 -13.74 -23.77 10.15
C PRO A 348 -14.71 -22.67 10.67
N ALA A 349 -14.79 -22.50 11.99
CA ALA A 349 -15.62 -21.46 12.60
C ALA A 349 -14.99 -20.06 12.42
N GLN A 350 -13.68 -19.95 12.58
CA GLN A 350 -12.93 -18.71 12.35
C GLN A 350 -12.94 -18.31 10.88
N ILE A 351 -12.76 -19.24 9.94
CA ILE A 351 -12.90 -18.95 8.50
C ILE A 351 -14.29 -18.37 8.18
N ARG A 352 -15.36 -18.99 8.67
CA ARG A 352 -16.72 -18.49 8.45
C ARG A 352 -16.95 -17.10 9.09
N ALA A 353 -16.39 -16.87 10.28
CA ALA A 353 -16.47 -15.57 10.94
C ALA A 353 -15.71 -14.49 10.16
N GLY A 354 -14.51 -14.84 9.67
CA GLY A 354 -13.69 -13.95 8.83
C GLY A 354 -14.37 -13.56 7.52
N ILE A 355 -14.98 -14.53 6.82
CA ILE A 355 -15.74 -14.24 5.59
C ILE A 355 -16.91 -13.29 5.89
N LYS A 356 -17.63 -13.45 7.00
CA LYS A 356 -18.71 -12.54 7.40
C LYS A 356 -18.19 -11.13 7.71
N TRP A 357 -17.01 -11.04 8.35
CA TRP A 357 -16.37 -9.76 8.60
C TRP A 357 -16.02 -9.06 7.29
N LEU A 358 -15.34 -9.73 6.38
CA LEU A 358 -14.95 -9.16 5.09
C LEU A 358 -16.16 -8.81 4.20
N ASP A 359 -17.24 -9.62 4.23
CA ASP A 359 -18.47 -9.27 3.54
C ASP A 359 -19.08 -7.97 4.08
N PHE A 360 -19.06 -7.78 5.40
CA PHE A 360 -19.53 -6.55 6.03
C PHE A 360 -18.59 -5.38 5.77
N GLU A 361 -17.30 -5.55 6.01
CA GLU A 361 -16.32 -4.48 6.04
C GLU A 361 -15.95 -3.99 4.63
N SER A 362 -15.80 -4.93 3.68
CA SER A 362 -15.16 -4.60 2.40
C SER A 362 -15.96 -4.99 1.17
N LEU A 363 -16.94 -5.88 1.28
CA LEU A 363 -17.61 -6.45 0.10
C LEU A 363 -19.09 -6.06 -0.04
N THR A 364 -19.64 -5.28 0.90
CA THR A 364 -21.03 -4.82 0.83
C THR A 364 -21.11 -3.28 0.74
N PRO A 365 -21.37 -2.68 -0.44
CA PRO A 365 -21.57 -1.23 -0.56
C PRO A 365 -22.64 -0.69 0.39
N GLY A 366 -22.26 0.36 1.16
CA GLY A 366 -23.07 0.99 2.20
C GLY A 366 -22.83 0.44 3.61
N LYS A 367 -21.85 -0.46 3.78
CA LYS A 367 -21.38 -0.96 5.07
C LYS A 367 -19.87 -0.85 5.17
N GLY A 368 -19.35 -1.02 6.37
CA GLY A 368 -17.91 -1.02 6.63
C GLY A 368 -17.22 0.19 6.01
N GLN A 369 -16.08 -0.04 5.39
CA GLN A 369 -15.31 1.00 4.69
C GLN A 369 -16.08 1.73 3.57
N TRP A 370 -17.15 1.12 3.03
CA TRP A 370 -17.99 1.72 1.98
C TRP A 370 -19.26 2.40 2.52
N ASN A 371 -19.28 2.75 3.82
CA ASN A 371 -20.36 3.54 4.41
C ASN A 371 -20.10 5.04 4.20
N PHE A 372 -20.17 5.48 2.95
CA PHE A 372 -19.92 6.87 2.55
C PHE A 372 -20.75 7.92 3.29
N ALA A 373 -21.96 7.56 3.73
CA ALA A 373 -22.80 8.47 4.50
C ALA A 373 -22.21 8.73 5.90
N ARG A 374 -21.61 7.71 6.53
CA ARG A 374 -20.87 7.84 7.78
C ARG A 374 -19.59 8.63 7.55
N SER A 375 -18.76 8.25 6.58
CA SER A 375 -17.53 8.96 6.26
C SER A 375 -17.76 10.45 6.05
N LYS A 376 -18.84 10.82 5.31
CA LYS A 376 -19.28 12.22 5.18
C LYS A 376 -19.65 12.86 6.52
N ALA A 377 -20.39 12.16 7.38
CA ALA A 377 -20.83 12.69 8.69
C ALA A 377 -19.64 12.87 9.63
N ASP A 378 -18.60 12.04 9.51
CA ASP A 378 -17.36 12.10 10.27
C ASP A 378 -16.33 13.10 9.69
N GLY A 379 -16.68 13.75 8.58
CA GLY A 379 -15.84 14.79 7.96
C GLY A 379 -14.79 14.27 6.99
N PHE A 380 -14.88 13.00 6.59
CA PHE A 380 -14.00 12.47 5.54
C PHE A 380 -14.40 13.00 4.16
N PRO A 381 -13.42 13.24 3.30
CA PRO A 381 -13.69 13.57 1.91
C PRO A 381 -14.20 12.32 1.16
N VAL A 382 -15.32 12.45 0.46
CA VAL A 382 -15.98 11.38 -0.30
C VAL A 382 -16.15 11.80 -1.76
N GLY A 383 -15.97 10.86 -2.68
CA GLY A 383 -16.20 11.07 -4.12
C GLY A 383 -14.95 10.95 -4.98
N PHE A 384 -13.85 10.41 -4.43
CA PHE A 384 -12.64 10.17 -5.21
C PHE A 384 -12.87 9.07 -6.26
N PRO A 385 -12.38 9.27 -7.48
CA PRO A 385 -12.43 8.25 -8.51
C PRO A 385 -11.38 7.17 -8.26
N GLU A 386 -11.82 5.99 -7.94
CA GLU A 386 -10.97 4.80 -7.89
C GLU A 386 -11.53 3.73 -8.80
N PRO A 387 -10.67 2.82 -9.30
CA PRO A 387 -11.13 1.61 -9.94
C PRO A 387 -12.01 0.86 -8.93
N GLN A 388 -13.25 0.59 -9.32
CA GLN A 388 -14.14 -0.13 -8.44
C GLN A 388 -13.71 -1.58 -8.32
N LEU A 389 -13.80 -2.13 -7.12
CA LEU A 389 -13.64 -3.55 -6.87
C LEU A 389 -14.75 -4.39 -7.53
N PHE A 390 -15.85 -3.73 -7.92
CA PHE A 390 -17.08 -4.38 -8.37
C PHE A 390 -17.43 -4.04 -9.82
N THR A 391 -18.22 -4.93 -10.42
CA THR A 391 -18.90 -4.77 -11.71
C THR A 391 -20.43 -4.80 -11.53
N GLY A 392 -21.17 -4.65 -12.62
CA GLY A 392 -22.60 -4.88 -12.66
C GLY A 392 -23.44 -4.05 -11.71
N ALA A 393 -24.40 -4.69 -11.06
CA ALA A 393 -25.34 -4.03 -10.17
C ALA A 393 -24.71 -3.53 -8.88
N THR A 394 -23.70 -4.24 -8.37
CA THR A 394 -22.95 -3.86 -7.17
C THR A 394 -22.14 -2.59 -7.42
N ALA A 395 -21.45 -2.48 -8.55
CA ALA A 395 -20.75 -1.25 -8.95
C ALA A 395 -21.71 -0.05 -9.05
N GLN A 396 -22.87 -0.24 -9.66
CA GLN A 396 -23.87 0.83 -9.76
C GLN A 396 -24.40 1.26 -8.38
N LYS A 397 -24.58 0.32 -7.45
CA LYS A 397 -24.98 0.63 -6.07
C LYS A 397 -23.88 1.41 -5.35
N TYR A 398 -22.63 0.95 -5.46
CA TYR A 398 -21.46 1.62 -4.90
C TYR A 398 -21.39 3.08 -5.38
N GLN A 399 -21.44 3.29 -6.70
CA GLN A 399 -21.35 4.62 -7.29
C GLN A 399 -22.49 5.54 -6.82
N ARG A 400 -23.74 5.06 -6.80
CA ARG A 400 -24.88 5.86 -6.31
C ARG A 400 -24.72 6.28 -4.85
N LEU A 401 -24.20 5.41 -3.99
CA LEU A 401 -23.98 5.72 -2.56
C LEU A 401 -22.86 6.74 -2.40
N MET A 402 -21.79 6.59 -3.17
CA MET A 402 -20.67 7.53 -3.18
C MET A 402 -21.12 8.90 -3.68
N ASP A 403 -21.82 8.98 -4.80
CA ASP A 403 -22.31 10.24 -5.38
C ASP A 403 -23.26 10.98 -4.43
N ALA A 404 -24.16 10.26 -3.76
CA ALA A 404 -25.07 10.83 -2.77
C ALA A 404 -24.36 11.43 -1.54
N SER A 405 -23.15 10.97 -1.29
CA SER A 405 -22.35 11.39 -0.13
C SER A 405 -21.17 12.29 -0.51
N ALA A 406 -20.92 12.51 -1.81
CA ALA A 406 -19.75 13.25 -2.30
C ALA A 406 -19.62 14.63 -1.63
N THR A 407 -18.40 14.95 -1.21
CA THR A 407 -18.03 16.21 -0.56
C THR A 407 -16.93 16.96 -1.31
N ILE A 408 -16.28 16.28 -2.26
CA ILE A 408 -15.20 16.86 -3.08
C ILE A 408 -15.73 17.41 -4.41
N HIS A 409 -14.91 18.23 -5.07
CA HIS A 409 -15.14 18.64 -6.44
C HIS A 409 -14.68 17.56 -7.42
N THR A 410 -15.57 16.63 -7.77
CA THR A 410 -15.26 15.51 -8.68
C THR A 410 -14.71 15.96 -10.03
N SER A 411 -15.05 17.16 -10.48
CA SER A 411 -14.49 17.77 -11.70
C SER A 411 -12.97 17.97 -11.67
N TYR A 412 -12.34 18.05 -10.49
CA TYR A 412 -10.89 18.18 -10.35
C TYR A 412 -10.13 16.91 -10.72
N TYR A 413 -10.86 15.82 -10.90
CA TYR A 413 -10.36 14.49 -11.24
C TYR A 413 -10.82 14.03 -12.64
N SER A 414 -11.52 14.88 -13.37
CA SER A 414 -12.16 14.50 -14.64
C SER A 414 -11.18 14.02 -15.71
N THR A 415 -9.98 14.60 -15.78
CA THR A 415 -8.93 14.19 -16.72
C THR A 415 -8.31 12.83 -16.37
N PHE A 416 -8.16 12.54 -15.09
CA PHE A 416 -7.76 11.22 -14.60
C PHE A 416 -8.82 10.16 -14.95
N VAL A 417 -10.10 10.43 -14.65
CA VAL A 417 -11.21 9.52 -14.96
C VAL A 417 -11.33 9.31 -16.48
N ALA A 418 -11.18 10.37 -17.28
CA ALA A 418 -11.33 10.29 -18.74
C ALA A 418 -10.20 9.50 -19.42
N ALA A 419 -9.02 9.45 -18.80
CA ALA A 419 -7.90 8.68 -19.32
C ALA A 419 -8.17 7.17 -19.27
N HIS A 420 -9.02 6.72 -18.37
CA HIS A 420 -9.50 5.34 -18.19
C HIS A 420 -8.42 4.33 -18.48
N GLU A 421 -7.41 4.39 -17.69
CA GLU A 421 -6.20 3.62 -17.92
C GLU A 421 -6.50 2.16 -17.72
N ASN A 422 -6.07 1.35 -18.69
CA ASN A 422 -6.07 -0.08 -18.52
C ASN A 422 -5.18 -0.38 -17.30
N GLY A 423 -5.78 -0.88 -16.24
CA GLY A 423 -5.01 -1.31 -15.08
C GLY A 423 -4.08 -2.45 -15.48
N MET A 424 -2.80 -2.23 -15.32
CA MET A 424 -1.77 -3.25 -15.52
C MET A 424 -1.42 -3.85 -14.16
N GLY A 425 -1.70 -5.14 -13.99
CA GLY A 425 -1.44 -5.83 -12.73
C GLY A 425 0.03 -5.79 -12.35
N GLU A 426 0.31 -5.70 -11.07
CA GLU A 426 1.66 -5.79 -10.54
C GLU A 426 2.30 -7.14 -10.91
N PRO A 427 3.61 -7.16 -11.21
CA PRO A 427 4.30 -8.42 -11.49
C PRO A 427 4.37 -9.31 -10.24
N PRO A 428 4.48 -10.63 -10.39
CA PRO A 428 4.73 -11.52 -9.25
C PRO A 428 5.96 -11.10 -8.46
N ASP A 429 5.93 -11.32 -7.13
CA ASP A 429 7.02 -10.96 -6.21
C ASP A 429 7.46 -9.49 -6.31
N ALA A 430 6.49 -8.61 -6.58
CA ALA A 430 6.72 -7.21 -6.94
C ALA A 430 7.54 -6.45 -5.90
N GLN A 431 7.40 -6.72 -4.61
CA GLN A 431 8.14 -5.99 -3.58
C GLN A 431 9.66 -6.16 -3.72
N ALA A 432 10.12 -7.38 -3.98
CA ALA A 432 11.55 -7.65 -4.22
C ALA A 432 12.02 -7.07 -5.57
N LEU A 433 11.16 -7.13 -6.58
CA LEU A 433 11.41 -6.54 -7.90
C LEU A 433 11.51 -5.01 -7.82
N TYR A 434 10.61 -4.36 -7.09
CA TYR A 434 10.66 -2.91 -6.86
C TYR A 434 11.92 -2.49 -6.12
N ALA A 435 12.38 -3.27 -5.14
CA ALA A 435 13.64 -3.01 -4.48
C ALA A 435 14.84 -3.06 -5.44
N ALA A 436 14.85 -3.99 -6.40
CA ALA A 436 15.88 -4.08 -7.43
C ALA A 436 15.80 -2.93 -8.46
N LEU A 437 14.60 -2.47 -8.79
CA LEU A 437 14.35 -1.37 -9.72
C LEU A 437 14.60 0.01 -9.10
N ASN A 438 14.64 0.11 -7.77
CA ASN A 438 14.85 1.40 -7.10
C ASN A 438 16.20 2.04 -7.45
N THR A 439 17.24 1.23 -7.72
CA THR A 439 18.61 1.73 -7.96
C THR A 439 18.68 2.68 -9.16
N PRO A 440 18.20 2.37 -10.38
CA PRO A 440 18.29 3.30 -11.49
C PRO A 440 17.52 4.59 -11.27
N MET A 441 16.40 4.56 -10.53
CA MET A 441 15.65 5.75 -10.14
C MET A 441 16.48 6.65 -9.22
N LEU A 442 17.03 6.07 -8.14
CA LEU A 442 17.84 6.80 -7.18
C LEU A 442 19.10 7.39 -7.84
N ASP A 443 19.78 6.61 -8.69
CA ASP A 443 21.00 7.06 -9.37
C ASP A 443 20.69 8.22 -10.34
N ALA A 444 19.57 8.19 -11.07
CA ALA A 444 19.14 9.30 -11.90
C ALA A 444 18.91 10.60 -11.11
N LEU A 445 18.55 10.50 -9.84
CA LEU A 445 18.25 11.61 -8.94
C LEU A 445 19.45 12.07 -8.10
N THR A 446 20.51 11.25 -8.00
CA THR A 446 21.69 11.53 -7.14
C THR A 446 22.99 11.72 -7.91
N GLU A 447 23.14 11.13 -9.09
CA GLU A 447 24.33 11.24 -9.91
C GLU A 447 24.23 12.36 -10.95
N PRO A 448 25.20 13.29 -11.00
CA PRO A 448 25.15 14.40 -11.97
C PRO A 448 25.31 13.99 -13.43
N ASN A 449 25.93 12.84 -13.70
CA ASN A 449 26.19 12.33 -15.06
C ASN A 449 25.97 10.82 -15.13
N PRO A 450 24.72 10.35 -15.03
CA PRO A 450 24.42 8.92 -15.03
C PRO A 450 24.60 8.28 -16.41
N ASP A 451 25.16 7.09 -16.44
CA ASP A 451 25.17 6.22 -17.62
C ASP A 451 23.90 5.35 -17.59
N TYR A 452 22.84 5.85 -18.20
CA TYR A 452 21.53 5.17 -18.21
C TYR A 452 21.59 3.75 -18.78
N SER A 453 22.40 3.51 -19.81
CA SER A 453 22.53 2.19 -20.42
C SER A 453 23.13 1.19 -19.42
N LYS A 454 24.16 1.62 -18.70
CA LYS A 454 24.78 0.81 -17.64
C LYS A 454 23.85 0.58 -16.48
N LEU A 455 23.14 1.63 -16.02
CA LEU A 455 22.16 1.54 -14.92
C LEU A 455 21.07 0.53 -15.23
N LEU A 456 20.43 0.65 -16.41
CA LEU A 456 19.36 -0.26 -16.84
C LEU A 456 19.88 -1.68 -17.04
N SER A 457 21.08 -1.87 -17.61
CA SER A 457 21.68 -3.19 -17.78
C SER A 457 22.00 -3.86 -16.44
N THR A 458 22.54 -3.11 -15.48
CA THR A 458 22.84 -3.62 -14.13
C THR A 458 21.54 -4.01 -13.40
N ALA A 459 20.53 -3.15 -13.43
CA ALA A 459 19.24 -3.42 -12.83
C ALA A 459 18.57 -4.67 -13.44
N ALA A 460 18.65 -4.83 -14.78
CA ALA A 460 18.11 -6.01 -15.46
C ALA A 460 18.82 -7.30 -15.03
N GLY A 461 20.13 -7.26 -14.82
CA GLY A 461 20.88 -8.40 -14.27
C GLY A 461 20.40 -8.80 -12.87
N ASN A 462 20.18 -7.82 -12.01
CA ASN A 462 19.65 -8.05 -10.66
C ASN A 462 18.23 -8.63 -10.69
N VAL A 463 17.35 -8.04 -11.50
CA VAL A 463 15.98 -8.53 -11.70
C VAL A 463 15.96 -9.96 -12.23
N ASN A 464 16.78 -10.28 -13.24
CA ASN A 464 16.85 -11.64 -13.77
C ASN A 464 17.33 -12.66 -12.74
N THR A 465 18.29 -12.28 -11.89
CA THR A 465 18.75 -13.12 -10.78
C THR A 465 17.63 -13.40 -9.79
N LEU A 466 16.84 -12.38 -9.48
CA LEU A 466 15.70 -12.48 -8.59
C LEU A 466 14.62 -13.40 -9.17
N LEU A 467 14.19 -13.15 -10.41
CA LEU A 467 13.16 -13.94 -11.08
C LEU A 467 13.56 -15.42 -11.25
N ALA A 468 14.86 -15.71 -11.47
CA ALA A 468 15.36 -17.07 -11.53
C ALA A 468 15.26 -17.81 -10.18
N ASN A 469 15.34 -17.09 -9.08
CA ASN A 469 15.26 -17.65 -7.73
C ASN A 469 13.81 -17.82 -7.22
N SER A 470 12.86 -17.05 -7.76
CA SER A 470 11.42 -17.11 -7.40
C SER A 470 10.66 -18.22 -8.17
N GLY A 471 11.22 -18.78 -9.21
CA GLY A 471 10.60 -19.81 -10.07
C GLY A 471 11.03 -21.26 -9.77
N GLY A 472 11.68 -21.53 -8.61
CA GLY A 472 12.20 -22.83 -8.23
C GLY A 472 11.28 -23.61 -7.26
#